data_4a6d9379652293be5da8796a741e861d
#
_entry.id   4a6d9379652293be5da8796a741e861d
#
_cell.length_a   1.000
_cell.length_b   1.000
_cell.length_c   1.000
_cell.angle_alpha   90.00
_cell.angle_beta   90.00
_cell.angle_gamma   90.00
#
_symmetry.space_group_name_H-M   'P 1'
#
loop_
_entity.id
_entity.type
_entity.pdbx_description
1 polymer ?
#
loop_
_entity_poly.entity_id
_entity_poly.type
_entity_poly.pdbx_seq_one_letter_code
_entity_poly.pdbx_strand_id
1 'polypeptide(L)'
;YPFRHSMRFSRGVTGILIGLLSVIQVLLGAWVSFVPGNHAAIASALSTALYAAFYFLAVKKHFGKTLFTLLMLSNLANFAVISAKCLEGILFPALAMQSYRWSFSLMLFAVEIILSVPIFLYMKSVFTPAVEKEPSGFEWRYLWLIPATFYIIWYFAIYSVVSRSALEIALRPKNT
;
A
#
# COMPACT_ATOMS: atom_id res chain seq x y z
N TYR A 1 -11.43 6.99 4.94
CA TYR A 1 -12.67 7.41 5.55
C TYR A 1 -13.87 7.52 4.59
N PRO A 2 -13.67 7.36 3.29
CA PRO A 2 -14.76 7.23 2.34
C PRO A 2 -15.66 6.05 2.73
N PHE A 3 -16.96 6.19 2.49
CA PHE A 3 -17.98 5.17 2.79
C PHE A 3 -18.30 4.93 4.27
N ARG A 4 -17.98 5.85 5.17
CA ARG A 4 -18.31 5.74 6.60
C ARG A 4 -19.80 5.45 6.85
N HIS A 5 -20.67 6.00 6.04
CA HIS A 5 -22.14 5.83 6.13
C HIS A 5 -22.67 4.65 5.31
N SER A 6 -21.82 3.98 4.54
CA SER A 6 -22.16 2.85 3.66
C SER A 6 -21.51 1.55 4.08
N MET A 7 -21.12 1.43 5.34
CA MET A 7 -20.56 0.20 5.90
C MET A 7 -21.64 -0.88 6.09
N ARG A 8 -21.29 -2.15 5.85
CA ARG A 8 -22.16 -3.29 6.14
C ARG A 8 -22.19 -3.63 7.61
N PHE A 9 -21.07 -3.44 8.29
CA PHE A 9 -20.88 -3.83 9.68
C PHE A 9 -21.04 -2.64 10.62
N SER A 10 -21.42 -2.91 11.87
CA SER A 10 -21.41 -1.91 12.92
C SER A 10 -19.98 -1.40 13.19
N ARG A 11 -19.84 -0.24 13.79
CA ARG A 11 -18.52 0.35 14.08
C ARG A 11 -17.65 -0.56 14.95
N GLY A 12 -18.26 -1.24 15.93
CA GLY A 12 -17.54 -2.18 16.80
C GLY A 12 -17.01 -3.39 16.03
N VAL A 13 -17.87 -4.03 15.22
CA VAL A 13 -17.47 -5.18 14.37
C VAL A 13 -16.39 -4.78 13.38
N THR A 14 -16.53 -3.61 12.75
CA THR A 14 -15.49 -3.10 11.82
C THR A 14 -14.17 -2.91 12.54
N GLY A 15 -14.17 -2.35 13.76
CA GLY A 15 -12.97 -2.19 14.56
C GLY A 15 -12.30 -3.53 14.91
N ILE A 16 -13.08 -4.54 15.31
CA ILE A 16 -12.57 -5.88 15.59
C ILE A 16 -11.95 -6.52 14.34
N LEU A 17 -12.61 -6.40 13.19
CA LEU A 17 -12.11 -6.95 11.93
C LEU A 17 -10.81 -6.26 11.49
N ILE A 18 -10.70 -4.95 11.65
CA ILE A 18 -9.44 -4.21 11.40
C ILE A 18 -8.35 -4.68 12.34
N GLY A 19 -8.64 -4.84 13.63
CA GLY A 19 -7.70 -5.37 14.60
C GLY A 19 -7.20 -6.78 14.23
N LEU A 20 -8.12 -7.67 13.85
CA LEU A 20 -7.78 -9.02 13.37
C LEU A 20 -6.90 -8.98 12.13
N LEU A 21 -7.23 -8.14 11.15
CA LEU A 21 -6.42 -7.94 9.95
C LEU A 21 -5.01 -7.45 10.31
N SER A 22 -4.89 -6.50 11.24
CA SER A 22 -3.59 -6.01 11.71
C SER A 22 -2.75 -7.12 12.33
N VAL A 23 -3.36 -7.98 13.15
CA VAL A 23 -2.67 -9.15 13.73
C VAL A 23 -2.20 -10.10 12.63
N ILE A 24 -3.05 -10.40 11.64
CA ILE A 24 -2.67 -11.27 10.50
C ILE A 24 -1.48 -10.65 9.73
N GLN A 25 -1.45 -9.33 9.55
CA GLN A 25 -0.34 -8.66 8.87
C GLN A 25 0.97 -8.78 9.65
N VAL A 26 0.92 -8.63 10.96
CA VAL A 26 2.11 -8.82 11.83
C VAL A 26 2.61 -10.27 11.73
N LEU A 27 1.70 -11.24 11.75
CA LEU A 27 2.05 -12.67 11.61
C LEU A 27 2.66 -12.98 10.23
N LEU A 28 2.12 -12.41 9.15
CA LEU A 28 2.67 -12.55 7.80
C LEU A 28 4.08 -11.93 7.71
N GLY A 29 4.29 -10.75 8.29
CA GLY A 29 5.60 -10.12 8.37
C GLY A 29 6.61 -10.95 9.15
N ALA A 30 6.21 -11.48 10.29
CA ALA A 30 7.02 -12.39 11.10
C ALA A 30 7.37 -13.67 10.31
N TRP A 31 6.37 -14.28 9.66
CA TRP A 31 6.60 -15.47 8.83
C TRP A 31 7.68 -15.24 7.76
N VAL A 32 7.62 -14.14 7.03
CA VAL A 32 8.63 -13.77 6.02
C VAL A 32 10.02 -13.61 6.65
N SER A 33 10.10 -13.13 7.90
CA SER A 33 11.37 -12.89 8.58
C SER A 33 12.00 -14.16 9.12
N PHE A 34 11.20 -15.15 9.52
CA PHE A 34 11.70 -16.37 10.18
C PHE A 34 11.83 -17.58 9.26
N VAL A 35 11.10 -17.63 8.15
CA VAL A 35 11.14 -18.77 7.23
C VAL A 35 12.16 -18.50 6.11
N PRO A 36 13.18 -19.35 5.94
CA PRO A 36 14.16 -19.22 4.87
C PRO A 36 13.48 -19.31 3.49
N GLY A 37 13.82 -18.40 2.58
CA GLY A 37 13.30 -18.38 1.22
C GLY A 37 12.76 -17.00 0.81
N ASN A 38 12.48 -16.82 -0.48
CA ASN A 38 11.94 -15.55 -0.99
C ASN A 38 10.40 -15.53 -0.92
N HIS A 39 9.85 -15.48 0.30
CA HIS A 39 8.41 -15.46 0.52
C HIS A 39 7.80 -14.06 0.55
N ALA A 40 8.61 -13.02 0.45
CA ALA A 40 8.15 -11.62 0.55
C ALA A 40 7.10 -11.25 -0.51
N ALA A 41 7.26 -11.73 -1.76
CA ALA A 41 6.30 -11.47 -2.83
C ALA A 41 4.95 -12.16 -2.55
N ILE A 42 4.96 -13.39 -2.06
CA ILE A 42 3.75 -14.15 -1.72
C ILE A 42 3.03 -13.49 -0.55
N ALA A 43 3.77 -13.11 0.50
CA ALA A 43 3.19 -12.43 1.66
C ALA A 43 2.59 -11.06 1.29
N SER A 44 3.25 -10.30 0.42
CA SER A 44 2.75 -9.03 -0.10
C SER A 44 1.46 -9.21 -0.91
N ALA A 45 1.43 -10.19 -1.81
CA ALA A 45 0.24 -10.50 -2.60
C ALA A 45 -0.93 -10.95 -1.71
N LEU A 46 -0.68 -11.82 -0.74
CA LEU A 46 -1.68 -12.31 0.22
C LEU A 46 -2.21 -11.18 1.10
N SER A 47 -1.32 -10.31 1.58
CA SER A 47 -1.66 -9.10 2.32
C SER A 47 -2.61 -8.21 1.54
N THR A 48 -2.26 -7.89 0.29
CA THR A 48 -3.07 -7.05 -0.60
C THR A 48 -4.44 -7.69 -0.87
N ALA A 49 -4.48 -9.01 -1.11
CA ALA A 49 -5.72 -9.74 -1.34
C ALA A 49 -6.63 -9.71 -0.11
N LEU A 50 -6.08 -9.87 1.10
CA LEU A 50 -6.84 -9.80 2.36
C LEU A 50 -7.45 -8.41 2.59
N TYR A 51 -6.68 -7.34 2.35
CA TYR A 51 -7.20 -5.96 2.43
C TYR A 51 -8.29 -5.72 1.39
N ALA A 52 -8.09 -6.16 0.17
CA ALA A 52 -9.09 -6.03 -0.88
C ALA A 52 -10.38 -6.78 -0.52
N ALA A 53 -10.28 -8.04 -0.09
CA ALA A 53 -11.42 -8.84 0.32
C ALA A 53 -12.18 -8.18 1.48
N PHE A 54 -11.46 -7.74 2.53
CA PHE A 54 -12.07 -7.01 3.63
C PHE A 54 -12.80 -5.76 3.16
N TYR A 55 -12.19 -4.96 2.30
CA TYR A 55 -12.76 -3.71 1.84
C TYR A 55 -14.03 -3.93 1.01
N PHE A 56 -14.03 -4.92 0.10
CA PHE A 56 -15.22 -5.30 -0.67
C PHE A 56 -16.33 -5.89 0.20
N LEU A 57 -16.00 -6.62 1.25
CA LEU A 57 -16.99 -7.16 2.18
C LEU A 57 -17.56 -6.08 3.10
N ALA A 58 -16.74 -5.11 3.53
CA ALA A 58 -17.14 -4.10 4.49
C ALA A 58 -17.98 -2.97 3.88
N VAL A 59 -17.85 -2.69 2.60
CA VAL A 59 -18.49 -1.53 1.95
C VAL A 59 -19.70 -1.94 1.11
N LYS A 60 -20.84 -1.27 1.34
CA LYS A 60 -22.09 -1.44 0.56
C LYS A 60 -22.14 -0.45 -0.61
N LYS A 61 -21.23 -0.51 -1.55
CA LYS A 61 -21.22 0.38 -2.71
C LYS A 61 -20.93 -0.40 -3.99
N HIS A 62 -21.15 0.25 -5.14
CA HIS A 62 -20.82 -0.31 -6.43
C HIS A 62 -19.35 -0.70 -6.52
N PHE A 63 -19.11 -1.86 -7.11
CA PHE A 63 -17.78 -2.45 -7.29
C PHE A 63 -16.75 -1.44 -7.82
N GLY A 64 -17.10 -0.68 -8.88
CA GLY A 64 -16.19 0.30 -9.50
C GLY A 64 -15.74 1.40 -8.54
N LYS A 65 -16.64 1.96 -7.71
CA LYS A 65 -16.30 2.97 -6.69
C LYS A 65 -15.39 2.40 -5.61
N THR A 66 -15.69 1.20 -5.16
CA THR A 66 -14.91 0.51 -4.13
C THR A 66 -13.52 0.18 -4.64
N LEU A 67 -13.42 -0.35 -5.86
CA LEU A 67 -12.14 -0.67 -6.51
C LEU A 67 -11.31 0.59 -6.79
N PHE A 68 -11.93 1.66 -7.32
CA PHE A 68 -11.27 2.94 -7.51
C PHE A 68 -10.63 3.46 -6.21
N THR A 69 -11.41 3.46 -5.12
CA THR A 69 -10.93 3.95 -3.82
C THR A 69 -9.82 3.07 -3.26
N LEU A 70 -9.94 1.76 -3.37
CA LEU A 70 -8.91 0.81 -2.94
C LEU A 70 -7.59 1.04 -3.69
N LEU A 71 -7.64 1.17 -5.02
CA LEU A 71 -6.47 1.40 -5.85
C LEU A 71 -5.83 2.77 -5.59
N MET A 72 -6.64 3.81 -5.36
CA MET A 72 -6.14 5.13 -4.97
C MET A 72 -5.39 5.09 -3.64
N LEU A 73 -5.95 4.43 -2.64
CA LEU A 73 -5.29 4.26 -1.34
C LEU A 73 -4.01 3.44 -1.45
N SER A 74 -4.02 2.39 -2.27
CA SER A 74 -2.82 1.56 -2.53
C SER A 74 -1.72 2.37 -3.21
N ASN A 75 -2.06 3.24 -4.18
CA ASN A 75 -1.09 4.13 -4.83
C ASN A 75 -0.50 5.14 -3.85
N LEU A 76 -1.30 5.70 -2.94
CA LEU A 76 -0.81 6.60 -1.89
C LEU A 76 0.14 5.89 -0.92
N ALA A 77 -0.18 4.65 -0.54
CA ALA A 77 0.71 3.83 0.30
C ALA A 77 2.02 3.53 -0.42
N ASN A 78 1.97 3.14 -1.70
CA ASN A 78 3.18 2.92 -2.51
C ASN A 78 4.03 4.19 -2.64
N PHE A 79 3.39 5.35 -2.81
CA PHE A 79 4.09 6.63 -2.84
C PHE A 79 4.81 6.92 -1.52
N ALA A 80 4.17 6.67 -0.37
CA ALA A 80 4.80 6.82 0.94
C ALA A 80 6.03 5.90 1.11
N VAL A 81 5.89 4.62 0.71
CA VAL A 81 6.98 3.64 0.76
C VAL A 81 8.18 4.08 -0.10
N ILE A 82 7.93 4.56 -1.32
CA ILE A 82 9.00 5.01 -2.22
C ILE A 82 9.67 6.27 -1.69
N SER A 83 8.88 7.24 -1.20
CA SER A 83 9.40 8.44 -0.57
C SER A 83 10.29 8.11 0.63
N ALA A 84 9.87 7.15 1.47
CA ALA A 84 10.66 6.69 2.60
C ALA A 84 11.98 6.03 2.17
N LYS A 85 11.96 5.20 1.12
CA LYS A 85 13.18 4.57 0.56
C LYS A 85 14.14 5.61 -0.02
N CYS A 86 13.63 6.61 -0.73
CA CYS A 86 14.45 7.70 -1.26
C CYS A 86 15.10 8.50 -0.13
N LEU A 87 14.34 8.86 0.89
CA LEU A 87 14.86 9.58 2.06
C LEU A 87 15.90 8.75 2.83
N GLU A 88 15.64 7.45 3.02
CA GLU A 88 16.61 6.55 3.64
C GLU A 88 17.92 6.51 2.85
N GLY A 89 17.85 6.36 1.52
CA GLY A 89 19.02 6.35 0.65
C GLY A 89 19.84 7.64 0.69
N ILE A 90 19.18 8.80 0.89
CA ILE A 90 19.84 10.10 0.98
C ILE A 90 20.44 10.32 2.37
N LEU A 91 19.69 10.04 3.44
CA LEU A 91 20.08 10.36 4.80
C LEU A 91 20.95 9.28 5.44
N PHE A 92 20.74 8.02 5.08
CA PHE A 92 21.39 6.85 5.68
C PHE A 92 21.90 5.85 4.63
N PRO A 93 22.77 6.28 3.68
CA PRO A 93 23.20 5.42 2.57
C PRO A 93 23.89 4.14 3.03
N ALA A 94 24.64 4.20 4.13
CA ALA A 94 25.33 3.02 4.69
C ALA A 94 24.36 2.02 5.32
N LEU A 95 23.26 2.49 5.92
CA LEU A 95 22.24 1.65 6.56
C LEU A 95 21.26 1.05 5.54
N ALA A 96 21.03 1.73 4.45
CA ALA A 96 20.14 1.28 3.37
C ALA A 96 20.63 -0.02 2.71
N MET A 97 21.92 -0.36 2.85
CA MET A 97 22.53 -1.60 2.33
C MET A 97 22.45 -2.79 3.29
N GLN A 98 21.99 -2.59 4.52
CA GLN A 98 21.92 -3.65 5.54
C GLN A 98 20.65 -4.50 5.39
N SER A 99 20.73 -5.77 5.81
CA SER A 99 19.58 -6.69 5.79
C SER A 99 18.47 -6.29 6.76
N TYR A 100 18.81 -5.74 7.93
CA TYR A 100 17.87 -5.21 8.90
C TYR A 100 17.81 -3.68 8.83
N ARG A 101 16.66 -3.15 8.47
CA ARG A 101 16.46 -1.73 8.12
C ARG A 101 15.57 -1.01 9.12
N TRP A 102 16.05 -0.78 10.34
CA TRP A 102 15.36 0.08 11.28
C TRP A 102 15.24 1.54 10.75
N SER A 103 16.24 1.99 9.98
CA SER A 103 16.26 3.31 9.34
C SER A 103 15.10 3.47 8.35
N PHE A 104 14.78 2.44 7.57
CA PHE A 104 13.62 2.45 6.68
C PHE A 104 12.30 2.61 7.46
N SER A 105 12.14 1.89 8.56
CA SER A 105 10.93 2.00 9.38
C SER A 105 10.78 3.39 9.99
N LEU A 106 11.88 4.01 10.42
CA LEU A 106 11.89 5.38 10.93
C LEU A 106 11.50 6.38 9.82
N MET A 107 12.08 6.25 8.64
CA MET A 107 11.75 7.10 7.50
C MET A 107 10.31 6.92 7.04
N LEU A 108 9.81 5.68 6.99
CA LEU A 108 8.43 5.41 6.65
C LEU A 108 7.47 6.06 7.65
N PHE A 109 7.73 5.91 8.93
CA PHE A 109 6.93 6.55 9.98
C PHE A 109 6.95 8.09 9.88
N ALA A 110 8.10 8.69 9.64
CA ALA A 110 8.21 10.15 9.43
C ALA A 110 7.42 10.61 8.20
N VAL A 111 7.54 9.90 7.08
CA VAL A 111 6.81 10.19 5.84
C VAL A 111 5.30 10.04 6.05
N GLU A 112 4.86 8.99 6.73
CA GLU A 112 3.44 8.77 7.03
C GLU A 112 2.86 9.89 7.90
N ILE A 113 3.58 10.36 8.90
CA ILE A 113 3.15 11.52 9.71
C ILE A 113 3.03 12.77 8.85
N ILE A 114 4.03 13.08 8.05
CA ILE A 114 4.04 14.28 7.19
C ILE A 114 2.90 14.23 6.17
N LEU A 115 2.70 13.08 5.54
CA LEU A 115 1.66 12.90 4.52
C LEU A 115 0.26 12.75 5.11
N SER A 116 0.13 12.34 6.37
CA SER A 116 -1.18 12.09 7.00
C SER A 116 -2.08 13.31 6.99
N VAL A 117 -1.55 14.50 7.29
CA VAL A 117 -2.32 15.75 7.35
C VAL A 117 -2.86 16.15 5.97
N PRO A 118 -2.02 16.34 4.92
CA PRO A 118 -2.53 16.72 3.60
C PRO A 118 -3.44 15.63 2.98
N ILE A 119 -3.12 14.35 3.17
CA ILE A 119 -3.96 13.25 2.70
C ILE A 119 -5.32 13.28 3.41
N PHE A 120 -5.35 13.45 4.72
CA PHE A 120 -6.61 13.53 5.48
C PHE A 120 -7.47 14.71 5.02
N LEU A 121 -6.90 15.89 4.84
CA LEU A 121 -7.60 17.07 4.36
C LEU A 121 -8.17 16.84 2.95
N TYR A 122 -7.35 16.31 2.05
CA TYR A 122 -7.79 15.99 0.68
C TYR A 122 -8.91 14.95 0.67
N MET A 123 -8.73 13.86 1.43
CA MET A 123 -9.75 12.81 1.53
C MET A 123 -11.06 13.32 2.08
N LYS A 124 -11.04 14.19 3.09
CA LYS A 124 -12.25 14.74 3.71
C LYS A 124 -12.95 15.77 2.82
N SER A 125 -12.19 16.68 2.22
CA SER A 125 -12.75 17.86 1.52
C SER A 125 -13.09 17.59 0.06
N VAL A 126 -12.33 16.77 -0.63
CA VAL A 126 -12.45 16.56 -2.08
C VAL A 126 -12.89 15.14 -2.41
N PHE A 127 -12.12 14.16 -1.97
CA PHE A 127 -12.29 12.77 -2.42
C PHE A 127 -13.58 12.14 -1.90
N THR A 128 -13.85 12.22 -0.60
CA THR A 128 -15.05 11.62 0.00
C THR A 128 -16.35 12.21 -0.57
N PRO A 129 -16.52 13.53 -0.68
CA PRO A 129 -17.70 14.10 -1.33
C PRO A 129 -17.87 13.68 -2.79
N ALA A 130 -16.79 13.62 -3.56
CA ALA A 130 -16.85 13.21 -4.96
C ALA A 130 -17.29 11.74 -5.12
N VAL A 131 -16.76 10.83 -4.30
CA VAL A 131 -17.09 9.40 -4.40
C VAL A 131 -18.47 9.06 -3.80
N GLU A 132 -18.88 9.75 -2.72
CA GLU A 132 -20.12 9.44 -2.02
C GLU A 132 -21.37 10.11 -2.64
N LYS A 133 -21.24 11.36 -3.11
CA LYS A 133 -22.39 12.15 -3.58
C LYS A 133 -22.81 11.86 -5.01
N GLU A 134 -21.89 11.47 -5.87
CA GLU A 134 -22.24 11.20 -7.25
C GLU A 134 -23.05 9.91 -7.39
N PRO A 135 -24.15 9.93 -8.21
CA PRO A 135 -24.88 8.72 -8.52
C PRO A 135 -23.97 7.69 -9.17
N SER A 136 -24.31 6.43 -9.00
CA SER A 136 -23.59 5.30 -9.60
C SER A 136 -23.82 5.26 -11.10
N GLY A 137 -23.18 6.19 -11.84
CA GLY A 137 -23.25 6.25 -13.28
C GLY A 137 -22.36 5.23 -13.99
N PHE A 138 -22.55 5.13 -15.30
CA PHE A 138 -21.77 4.28 -16.21
C PHE A 138 -20.26 4.57 -16.11
N GLU A 139 -19.88 5.79 -15.79
CA GLU A 139 -18.50 6.27 -15.65
C GLU A 139 -17.69 5.49 -14.62
N TRP A 140 -18.27 5.12 -13.49
CA TRP A 140 -17.58 4.37 -12.43
C TRP A 140 -17.16 2.95 -12.82
N ARG A 141 -17.70 2.43 -13.94
CA ARG A 141 -17.27 1.15 -14.50
C ARG A 141 -15.85 1.21 -15.06
N TYR A 142 -15.39 2.39 -15.45
CA TYR A 142 -14.09 2.56 -16.13
C TYR A 142 -13.12 3.44 -15.35
N LEU A 143 -13.60 4.31 -14.46
CA LEU A 143 -12.74 5.23 -13.69
C LEU A 143 -11.67 4.52 -12.85
N TRP A 144 -11.92 3.30 -12.40
CA TRP A 144 -10.94 2.50 -11.67
C TRP A 144 -9.72 2.11 -12.53
N LEU A 145 -9.82 2.15 -13.85
CA LEU A 145 -8.69 1.88 -14.75
C LEU A 145 -7.56 2.90 -14.56
N ILE A 146 -7.88 4.15 -14.24
CA ILE A 146 -6.88 5.20 -14.02
C ILE A 146 -5.93 4.83 -12.87
N PRO A 147 -6.39 4.64 -11.63
CA PRO A 147 -5.50 4.23 -10.55
C PRO A 147 -4.93 2.81 -10.74
N ALA A 148 -5.60 1.92 -11.47
CA ALA A 148 -5.07 0.61 -11.82
C ALA A 148 -3.83 0.72 -12.72
N THR A 149 -3.85 1.60 -13.71
CA THR A 149 -2.70 1.83 -14.59
C THR A 149 -1.51 2.33 -13.78
N PHE A 150 -1.71 3.32 -12.89
CA PHE A 150 -0.66 3.78 -12.00
C PHE A 150 -0.13 2.68 -11.08
N TYR A 151 -1.03 1.86 -10.51
CA TYR A 151 -0.64 0.75 -9.65
C TYR A 151 0.24 -0.26 -10.40
N ILE A 152 -0.12 -0.60 -11.64
CA ILE A 152 0.64 -1.53 -12.50
C ILE A 152 2.02 -0.93 -12.84
N ILE A 153 2.07 0.35 -13.24
CA ILE A 153 3.33 1.03 -13.55
C ILE A 153 4.26 1.03 -12.34
N TRP A 154 3.75 1.36 -11.16
CA TRP A 154 4.52 1.33 -9.92
C TRP A 154 5.02 -0.08 -9.58
N TYR A 155 4.17 -1.07 -9.74
CA TYR A 155 4.53 -2.46 -9.49
C TYR A 155 5.71 -2.89 -10.38
N PHE A 156 5.62 -2.66 -11.68
CA PHE A 156 6.70 -2.97 -12.61
C PHE A 156 7.96 -2.14 -12.34
N ALA A 157 7.84 -0.86 -12.05
CA ALA A 157 8.97 0.00 -11.74
C ALA A 157 9.74 -0.48 -10.50
N ILE A 158 9.04 -0.83 -9.42
CA ILE A 158 9.66 -1.36 -8.20
C ILE A 158 10.38 -2.68 -8.47
N TYR A 159 9.74 -3.63 -9.16
CA TYR A 159 10.36 -4.92 -9.46
C TYR A 159 11.52 -4.80 -10.45
N SER A 160 11.44 -3.92 -11.45
CA SER A 160 12.55 -3.71 -12.39
C SER A 160 13.77 -3.11 -11.72
N VAL A 161 13.60 -2.20 -10.77
CA VAL A 161 14.72 -1.61 -10.00
C VAL A 161 15.36 -2.65 -9.09
N VAL A 162 14.58 -3.47 -8.41
CA VAL A 162 15.10 -4.55 -7.57
C VAL A 162 15.86 -5.60 -8.40
N SER A 163 15.35 -5.96 -9.58
CA SER A 163 16.03 -6.91 -10.46
C SER A 163 17.31 -6.33 -11.07
N ARG A 164 17.34 -5.03 -11.42
CA ARG A 164 18.54 -4.36 -11.92
C ARG A 164 19.65 -4.29 -10.88
N SER A 165 19.33 -3.92 -9.64
CA SER A 165 20.33 -3.87 -8.57
C SER A 165 20.92 -5.25 -8.27
N ALA A 166 20.11 -6.31 -8.31
CA ALA A 166 20.60 -7.69 -8.18
C ALA A 166 21.51 -8.09 -9.35
N LEU A 167 21.16 -7.68 -10.57
CA LEU A 167 21.96 -7.93 -11.77
C LEU A 167 23.28 -7.14 -11.75
N GLU A 168 23.27 -5.88 -11.35
CA GLU A 168 24.48 -5.05 -11.22
C GLU A 168 25.43 -5.58 -10.14
N ILE A 169 24.89 -6.09 -9.04
CA ILE A 169 25.70 -6.75 -7.98
C ILE A 169 26.31 -8.04 -8.50
N ALA A 170 25.56 -8.83 -9.28
CA ALA A 170 26.03 -10.08 -9.87
C ALA A 170 27.09 -9.87 -10.97
N LEU A 171 27.01 -8.75 -11.69
CA LEU A 171 27.92 -8.41 -12.80
C LEU A 171 29.17 -7.59 -12.36
N ARG A 172 29.25 -7.12 -11.12
CA ARG A 172 30.48 -6.48 -10.62
C ARG A 172 31.61 -7.50 -10.61
N PRO A 173 32.69 -7.27 -11.39
CA PRO A 173 33.84 -8.14 -11.33
C PRO A 173 34.36 -8.15 -9.90
N LYS A 174 34.53 -9.35 -9.32
CA LYS A 174 35.24 -9.50 -8.06
C LYS A 174 36.67 -9.08 -8.35
N ASN A 175 37.00 -7.82 -8.05
CA ASN A 175 38.40 -7.41 -8.03
C ASN A 175 39.06 -8.19 -6.89
N THR A 176 39.80 -9.19 -7.30
CA THR A 176 40.81 -9.93 -6.49
C THR A 176 41.89 -8.98 -6.05
#